data_7dc1b7905c7ac7f7b0838a14b15e9791
#
_entry.id   7dc1b7905c7ac7f7b0838a14b15e9791
#
_cell.length_a   1.000
_cell.length_b   1.000
_cell.length_c   1.000
_cell.angle_alpha   90.00
_cell.angle_beta   90.00
_cell.angle_gamma   90.00
#
_symmetry.space_group_name_H-M   'P 1'
#
loop_
_entity.id
_entity.type
_entity.pdbx_description
1 polymer ?
#
loop_
_entity_poly.entity_id
_entity_poly.type
_entity_poly.pdbx_seq_one_letter_code
_entity_poly.pdbx_strand_id
1 'polypeptide(L)'
;MNTKILSKDKDPMGAAILDYQKSGRAGRLRVLSSMFEEDEMPVKHLFRKVEEMPMLEQKALQLTKGRVLDIGAGSGCHTLALQEKGLEVKAIDISPLSCEAMELRGVKDAECINLFDEQLETGFDTILLLMN
;
A
#
# COMPACT_ATOMS: atom_id res chain seq x y z
N MET A 1 -15.36 -13.89 10.98
CA MET A 1 -14.42 -12.83 10.63
C MET A 1 -14.60 -12.44 9.18
N ASN A 2 -14.56 -11.15 8.87
CA ASN A 2 -14.73 -10.68 7.49
C ASN A 2 -13.43 -10.90 6.69
N THR A 3 -13.51 -11.72 5.64
CA THR A 3 -12.36 -11.99 4.74
C THR A 3 -12.56 -11.40 3.35
N LYS A 4 -13.57 -10.54 3.18
CA LYS A 4 -13.89 -9.95 1.89
C LYS A 4 -12.90 -8.83 1.51
N ILE A 5 -12.77 -8.61 0.21
CA ILE A 5 -12.08 -7.45 -0.36
C ILE A 5 -13.08 -6.31 -0.57
N LEU A 6 -12.57 -5.11 -0.84
CA LEU A 6 -13.41 -3.95 -1.13
C LEU A 6 -14.07 -4.09 -2.51
N SER A 7 -15.28 -3.54 -2.63
CA SER A 7 -15.86 -3.34 -3.94
C SER A 7 -15.32 -2.03 -4.54
N LYS A 8 -15.12 -2.01 -5.86
CA LYS A 8 -14.48 -0.88 -6.55
C LYS A 8 -15.24 0.44 -6.41
N ASP A 9 -16.57 0.37 -6.28
CA ASP A 9 -17.43 1.54 -6.12
C ASP A 9 -17.42 2.13 -4.70
N LYS A 10 -16.79 1.45 -3.76
CA LYS A 10 -16.65 1.87 -2.35
C LYS A 10 -15.20 2.03 -1.93
N ASP A 11 -14.33 2.33 -2.88
CA ASP A 11 -12.88 2.42 -2.68
C ASP A 11 -12.33 3.74 -3.21
N PRO A 12 -12.63 4.86 -2.53
CA PRO A 12 -12.17 6.17 -3.00
C PRO A 12 -10.64 6.32 -2.96
N MET A 13 -9.97 5.70 -1.99
CA MET A 13 -8.52 5.75 -1.91
C MET A 13 -7.88 4.98 -3.08
N GLY A 14 -8.33 3.75 -3.34
CA GLY A 14 -7.84 2.96 -4.46
C GLY A 14 -8.10 3.64 -5.81
N ALA A 15 -9.27 4.25 -5.97
CA ALA A 15 -9.60 5.01 -7.19
C ALA A 15 -8.63 6.17 -7.38
N ALA A 16 -8.33 6.93 -6.33
CA ALA A 16 -7.39 8.06 -6.40
C ALA A 16 -5.96 7.59 -6.71
N ILE A 17 -5.52 6.50 -6.10
CA ILE A 17 -4.21 5.91 -6.36
C ILE A 17 -4.09 5.48 -7.83
N LEU A 18 -5.09 4.79 -8.35
CA LEU A 18 -5.07 4.31 -9.73
C LEU A 18 -5.11 5.47 -10.73
N ASP A 19 -5.96 6.48 -10.49
CA ASP A 19 -6.04 7.67 -11.33
C ASP A 19 -4.70 8.40 -11.37
N TYR A 20 -4.08 8.58 -10.20
CA TYR A 20 -2.77 9.23 -10.12
C TYR A 20 -1.71 8.45 -10.89
N GLN A 21 -1.71 7.13 -10.79
CA GLN A 21 -0.77 6.27 -11.51
C GLN A 21 -0.95 6.39 -13.03
N LYS A 22 -2.19 6.45 -13.50
CA LYS A 22 -2.49 6.49 -14.93
C LYS A 22 -2.28 7.86 -15.57
N SER A 23 -2.58 8.95 -14.83
CA SER A 23 -2.63 10.29 -15.42
C SER A 23 -1.77 11.34 -14.71
N GLY A 24 -1.20 11.02 -13.55
CA GLY A 24 -0.51 11.98 -12.69
C GLY A 24 -1.45 12.93 -11.97
N ARG A 25 -2.75 12.66 -11.99
CA ARG A 25 -3.78 13.49 -11.35
C ARG A 25 -4.77 12.59 -10.61
N ALA A 26 -5.29 13.10 -9.50
CA ALA A 26 -6.33 12.42 -8.75
C ALA A 26 -7.31 13.43 -8.17
N GLY A 27 -8.51 12.97 -7.85
CA GLY A 27 -9.46 13.75 -7.06
C GLY A 27 -8.92 13.99 -5.64
N ARG A 28 -9.60 14.88 -4.93
CA ARG A 28 -9.24 15.22 -3.55
C ARG A 28 -9.67 14.07 -2.63
N LEU A 29 -8.74 13.62 -1.78
CA LEU A 29 -9.05 12.69 -0.69
C LEU A 29 -9.31 13.49 0.57
N ARG A 30 -10.54 13.43 1.07
CA ARG A 30 -10.94 14.07 2.33
C ARG A 30 -10.88 13.04 3.44
N VAL A 31 -10.26 13.41 4.55
CA VAL A 31 -10.19 12.58 5.74
C VAL A 31 -11.21 13.08 6.75
N LEU A 32 -12.21 12.27 7.01
CA LEU A 32 -13.29 12.60 7.94
C LEU A 32 -13.12 11.78 9.22
N SER A 33 -13.21 12.44 10.36
CA SER A 33 -13.11 11.82 11.68
C SER A 33 -14.15 12.39 12.62
N SER A 34 -14.67 11.56 13.50
CA SER A 34 -15.54 12.03 14.59
C SER A 34 -14.75 12.74 15.69
N MET A 35 -13.42 12.64 15.70
CA MET A 35 -12.56 13.18 16.76
C MET A 35 -11.72 14.39 16.33
N PHE A 36 -11.53 14.59 15.02
CA PHE A 36 -10.67 15.62 14.48
C PHE A 36 -11.39 16.38 13.37
N GLU A 37 -10.91 17.60 13.10
CA GLU A 37 -11.40 18.39 11.97
C GLU A 37 -11.12 17.64 10.64
N GLU A 38 -11.93 17.96 9.62
CA GLU A 38 -11.72 17.45 8.28
C GLU A 38 -10.34 17.84 7.77
N ASP A 39 -9.65 16.89 7.19
CA ASP A 39 -8.33 17.10 6.58
C ASP A 39 -8.33 16.58 5.15
N GLU A 40 -7.28 16.91 4.42
CA GLU A 40 -7.08 16.45 3.05
C GLU A 40 -5.75 15.76 2.94
N MET A 41 -5.74 14.55 2.36
CA MET A 41 -4.50 13.83 2.10
C MET A 41 -4.14 13.96 0.63
N PRO A 42 -3.00 14.61 0.31
CA PRO A 42 -2.53 14.65 -1.07
C PRO A 42 -2.18 13.25 -1.57
N VAL A 43 -2.74 12.82 -2.68
CA VAL A 43 -2.51 11.47 -3.23
C VAL A 43 -1.03 11.28 -3.59
N LYS A 44 -0.36 12.33 -4.04
CA LYS A 44 1.08 12.32 -4.31
C LYS A 44 1.90 11.79 -3.12
N HIS A 45 1.43 12.05 -1.89
CA HIS A 45 2.09 11.58 -0.68
C HIS A 45 2.23 10.04 -0.64
N LEU A 46 1.32 9.34 -1.27
CA LEU A 46 1.33 7.87 -1.33
C LEU A 46 2.33 7.34 -2.39
N PHE A 47 2.95 8.22 -3.17
CA PHE A 47 3.90 7.86 -4.24
C PHE A 47 5.33 8.31 -3.90
N ARG A 48 5.65 8.40 -2.61
CA ARG A 48 6.96 8.88 -2.17
C ARG A 48 8.08 7.90 -2.49
N LYS A 49 9.25 8.46 -2.74
CA LYS A 49 10.51 7.72 -2.73
C LYS A 49 11.05 7.62 -1.30
N VAL A 50 12.02 6.73 -1.09
CA VAL A 50 12.60 6.51 0.26
C VAL A 50 13.09 7.81 0.89
N GLU A 51 13.81 8.63 0.14
CA GLU A 51 14.37 9.89 0.63
C GLU A 51 13.31 10.94 1.00
N GLU A 52 12.07 10.76 0.53
CA GLU A 52 10.94 11.63 0.85
C GLU A 52 10.13 11.13 2.06
N MET A 53 10.45 9.93 2.56
CA MET A 53 9.74 9.33 3.68
C MET A 53 10.24 9.87 5.02
N PRO A 54 9.37 9.90 6.06
CA PRO A 54 9.82 10.21 7.41
C PRO A 54 10.92 9.27 7.88
N MET A 55 11.78 9.74 8.78
CA MET A 55 12.89 8.94 9.31
C MET A 55 12.44 7.61 9.91
N LEU A 56 11.29 7.57 10.55
CA LEU A 56 10.74 6.33 11.12
C LEU A 56 10.46 5.28 10.05
N GLU A 57 9.88 5.68 8.93
CA GLU A 57 9.62 4.76 7.81
C GLU A 57 10.93 4.30 7.17
N GLN A 58 11.88 5.21 6.97
CA GLN A 58 13.21 4.86 6.45
C GLN A 58 13.90 3.85 7.37
N LYS A 59 13.79 4.03 8.68
CA LYS A 59 14.37 3.10 9.66
C LYS A 59 13.71 1.72 9.58
N ALA A 60 12.38 1.68 9.44
CA ALA A 60 11.66 0.43 9.27
C ALA A 60 12.14 -0.33 8.03
N LEU A 61 12.33 0.36 6.91
CA LEU A 61 12.85 -0.24 5.68
C LEU A 61 14.29 -0.74 5.84
N GLN A 62 15.12 -0.02 6.59
CA GLN A 62 16.49 -0.45 6.86
C GLN A 62 16.55 -1.73 7.70
N LEU A 63 15.62 -1.90 8.64
CA LEU A 63 15.55 -3.08 9.50
C LEU A 63 14.92 -4.29 8.81
N THR A 64 14.25 -4.08 7.70
CA THR A 64 13.56 -5.14 6.96
C THR A 64 14.57 -6.09 6.31
N LYS A 65 14.34 -7.39 6.47
CA LYS A 65 15.21 -8.43 5.93
C LYS A 65 14.41 -9.69 5.57
N GLY A 66 15.00 -10.51 4.72
CA GLY A 66 14.43 -11.79 4.32
C GLY A 66 13.21 -11.65 3.42
N ARG A 67 12.29 -12.57 3.55
CA ARG A 67 11.02 -12.55 2.82
C ARG A 67 10.03 -11.68 3.55
N VAL A 68 9.44 -10.73 2.85
CA VAL A 68 8.64 -9.63 3.44
C VAL A 68 7.19 -9.71 3.02
N LEU A 69 6.30 -9.49 3.99
CA LEU A 69 4.88 -9.23 3.74
C LEU A 69 4.59 -7.75 4.04
N ASP A 70 4.15 -7.01 3.02
CA ASP A 70 3.74 -5.61 3.15
C ASP A 70 2.21 -5.55 3.17
N ILE A 71 1.64 -5.28 4.33
CA ILE A 71 0.19 -5.31 4.57
C ILE A 71 -0.40 -3.91 4.36
N GLY A 72 -1.47 -3.84 3.56
CA GLY A 72 -2.11 -2.57 3.24
C GLY A 72 -1.19 -1.71 2.38
N ALA A 73 -0.57 -2.31 1.39
CA ALA A 73 0.52 -1.70 0.63
C ALA A 73 0.11 -0.48 -0.21
N GLY A 74 -1.18 -0.30 -0.50
CA GLY A 74 -1.71 0.87 -1.19
C GLY A 74 -1.10 1.10 -2.56
N SER A 75 -0.30 2.15 -2.69
CA SER A 75 0.41 2.46 -3.94
C SER A 75 1.66 1.60 -4.13
N GLY A 76 2.10 0.87 -3.10
CA GLY A 76 3.28 0.03 -3.14
C GLY A 76 4.61 0.77 -2.97
N CYS A 77 4.61 1.97 -2.44
CA CYS A 77 5.86 2.74 -2.32
C CYS A 77 6.91 2.05 -1.44
N HIS A 78 6.51 1.41 -0.34
CA HIS A 78 7.42 0.64 0.51
C HIS A 78 7.87 -0.66 -0.18
N THR A 79 6.94 -1.36 -0.81
CA THR A 79 7.24 -2.58 -1.57
C THR A 79 8.26 -2.32 -2.66
N LEU A 80 8.08 -1.26 -3.46
CA LEU A 80 9.01 -0.91 -4.53
C LEU A 80 10.41 -0.58 -4.00
N ALA A 81 10.48 0.14 -2.87
CA ALA A 81 11.75 0.45 -2.22
C ALA A 81 12.51 -0.81 -1.81
N LEU A 82 11.79 -1.80 -1.28
CA LEU A 82 12.37 -3.07 -0.85
C LEU A 82 12.75 -3.97 -2.02
N GLN A 83 11.94 -3.99 -3.08
CA GLN A 83 12.30 -4.70 -4.32
C GLN A 83 13.60 -4.16 -4.92
N GLU A 84 13.78 -2.85 -4.91
CA GLU A 84 14.98 -2.20 -5.41
C GLU A 84 16.22 -2.62 -4.64
N LYS A 85 16.07 -2.94 -3.36
CA LYS A 85 17.13 -3.53 -2.52
C LYS A 85 17.38 -5.01 -2.78
N GLY A 86 16.57 -5.64 -3.62
CA GLY A 86 16.71 -7.06 -3.95
C GLY A 86 15.96 -8.00 -3.01
N LEU A 87 15.06 -7.49 -2.15
CA LEU A 87 14.27 -8.34 -1.26
C LEU A 87 13.05 -8.92 -1.98
N GLU A 88 12.64 -10.11 -1.55
CA GLU A 88 11.41 -10.74 -2.00
C GLU A 88 10.25 -10.19 -1.15
N VAL A 89 9.33 -9.46 -1.79
CA VAL A 89 8.21 -8.81 -1.10
C VAL A 89 6.90 -9.25 -1.70
N LYS A 90 5.99 -9.71 -0.83
CA LYS A 90 4.58 -9.87 -1.18
C LYS A 90 3.82 -8.68 -0.62
N ALA A 91 3.17 -7.93 -1.52
CA ALA A 91 2.30 -6.83 -1.15
C ALA A 91 0.86 -7.28 -1.17
N ILE A 92 0.11 -6.99 -0.11
CA ILE A 92 -1.32 -7.29 -0.07
C ILE A 92 -2.12 -6.03 0.22
N ASP A 93 -3.31 -5.96 -0.37
CA ASP A 93 -4.28 -4.92 -0.11
C ASP A 93 -5.68 -5.46 -0.37
N ILE A 94 -6.68 -4.95 0.33
CA ILE A 94 -8.08 -5.31 0.09
C ILE A 94 -8.69 -4.53 -1.07
N SER A 95 -7.97 -3.54 -1.60
CA SER A 95 -8.41 -2.67 -2.69
C SER A 95 -7.96 -3.24 -4.04
N PRO A 96 -8.88 -3.71 -4.89
CA PRO A 96 -8.53 -4.14 -6.24
C PRO A 96 -7.88 -3.03 -7.07
N LEU A 97 -8.31 -1.78 -6.85
CA LEU A 97 -7.78 -0.63 -7.59
C LEU A 97 -6.34 -0.31 -7.17
N SER A 98 -6.03 -0.43 -5.87
CA SER A 98 -4.64 -0.30 -5.38
C SER A 98 -3.74 -1.40 -5.94
N CYS A 99 -4.23 -2.64 -5.97
CA CYS A 99 -3.46 -3.75 -6.54
C CYS A 99 -3.20 -3.55 -8.03
N GLU A 100 -4.17 -3.06 -8.77
CA GLU A 100 -3.98 -2.70 -10.18
C GLU A 100 -2.90 -1.61 -10.34
N ALA A 101 -2.94 -0.58 -9.51
CA ALA A 101 -1.94 0.48 -9.52
C ALA A 101 -0.53 -0.07 -9.21
N MET A 102 -0.41 -0.95 -8.21
CA MET A 102 0.85 -1.60 -7.87
C MET A 102 1.43 -2.40 -9.04
N GLU A 103 0.60 -3.16 -9.74
CA GLU A 103 1.03 -3.91 -10.92
C GLU A 103 1.55 -2.99 -12.01
N LEU A 104 0.85 -1.87 -12.26
CA LEU A 104 1.29 -0.88 -13.25
C LEU A 104 2.62 -0.22 -12.85
N ARG A 105 2.90 -0.10 -11.55
CA ARG A 105 4.14 0.47 -11.03
C ARG A 105 5.31 -0.50 -11.05
N GLY A 106 5.07 -1.79 -11.31
CA GLY A 106 6.12 -2.80 -11.35
C GLY A 106 6.31 -3.57 -10.05
N VAL A 107 5.34 -3.58 -9.16
CA VAL A 107 5.33 -4.49 -8.00
C VAL A 107 5.22 -5.91 -8.52
N LYS A 108 6.18 -6.77 -8.17
CA LYS A 108 6.28 -8.12 -8.72
C LYS A 108 5.24 -9.09 -8.20
N ASP A 109 4.86 -8.95 -6.93
CA ASP A 109 3.91 -9.83 -6.26
C ASP A 109 2.93 -8.99 -5.44
N ALA A 110 1.87 -8.53 -6.11
CA ALA A 110 0.77 -7.81 -5.48
C ALA A 110 -0.48 -8.68 -5.54
N GLU A 111 -1.07 -8.94 -4.39
CA GLU A 111 -2.29 -9.74 -4.30
C GLU A 111 -3.41 -8.96 -3.62
N CYS A 112 -4.58 -8.96 -4.26
CA CYS A 112 -5.77 -8.39 -3.66
C CYS A 112 -6.42 -9.44 -2.76
N ILE A 113 -6.10 -9.40 -1.48
CA ILE A 113 -6.54 -10.38 -0.49
C ILE A 113 -6.72 -9.71 0.87
N ASN A 114 -7.65 -10.23 1.65
CA ASN A 114 -7.83 -9.80 3.03
C ASN A 114 -6.79 -10.50 3.92
N LEU A 115 -6.22 -9.77 4.87
CA LEU A 115 -5.23 -10.31 5.81
C LEU A 115 -5.73 -11.56 6.55
N PHE A 116 -7.03 -11.66 6.79
CA PHE A 116 -7.63 -12.77 7.52
C PHE A 116 -8.07 -13.94 6.62
N ASP A 117 -7.73 -13.89 5.33
CA ASP A 117 -8.01 -15.01 4.43
C ASP A 117 -7.05 -16.16 4.72
N GLU A 118 -7.63 -17.36 4.88
CA GLU A 118 -6.85 -18.57 5.17
C GLU A 118 -5.88 -18.96 4.05
N GLN A 119 -6.11 -18.47 2.84
CA GLN A 119 -5.26 -18.77 1.69
C GLN A 119 -4.03 -17.86 1.61
N LEU A 120 -3.92 -16.87 2.52
CA LEU A 120 -2.72 -16.03 2.56
C LEU A 120 -1.51 -16.87 2.92
N GLU A 121 -0.44 -16.69 2.16
CA GLU A 121 0.84 -17.38 2.39
C GLU A 121 1.41 -17.06 3.78
N THR A 122 2.25 -17.96 4.26
CA THR A 122 2.99 -17.82 5.52
C THR A 122 4.49 -17.94 5.26
N GLY A 123 5.28 -17.86 6.32
CA GLY A 123 6.75 -18.03 6.20
C GLY A 123 7.50 -16.75 5.86
N PHE A 124 6.97 -15.60 6.29
CA PHE A 124 7.65 -14.32 6.13
C PHE A 124 8.62 -14.07 7.30
N ASP A 125 9.77 -13.48 6.97
CA ASP A 125 10.77 -13.08 7.96
C ASP A 125 10.47 -11.70 8.56
N THR A 126 9.87 -10.82 7.76
CA THR A 126 9.46 -9.48 8.17
C THR A 126 8.04 -9.20 7.71
N ILE A 127 7.25 -8.62 8.60
CA ILE A 127 5.89 -8.15 8.28
C ILE A 127 5.87 -6.65 8.52
N LEU A 128 5.47 -5.89 7.51
CA LEU A 128 5.31 -4.45 7.58
C LEU A 128 3.84 -4.06 7.62
N LEU A 129 3.53 -3.12 8.47
CA LEU A 129 2.21 -2.54 8.61
C LEU A 129 2.39 -1.02 8.74
N LEU A 130 2.78 -0.38 7.65
CA LEU A 130 3.11 1.04 7.61
C LEU A 130 1.97 1.84 6.99
N MET A 131 1.53 2.89 7.70
CA MET A 131 0.51 3.82 7.24
C MET A 131 -0.85 3.19 6.92
N ASN A 132 -1.28 2.30 7.75
CA ASN A 132 -2.59 1.65 7.61
C ASN A 132 -3.64 2.25 8.52
#